data_75ec32976294a1925b3284988f39f11a
#
_entry.id   75ec32976294a1925b3284988f39f11a
#
_cell.length_a   1.000
_cell.length_b   1.000
_cell.length_c   1.000
_cell.angle_alpha   90.00
_cell.angle_beta   90.00
_cell.angle_gamma   90.00
#
_symmetry.space_group_name_H-M   'P 1'
#
loop_
_entity.id
_entity.type
_entity.pdbx_description
1 polymer ?
#
loop_
_entity_poly.entity_id
_entity_poly.type
_entity_poly.pdbx_seq_one_letter_code
_entity_poly.pdbx_strand_id
1 'polypeptide(L)'
;MSKEIKDKAKEYLKAQLSVIPTKEDKLPALLSWKPYQSQRIKEDEVEGLFTGANVKGLAIICGAISGGLEVIDVDTKHDTTGSLWDELRGLIEDNLPELYSRLVIAQTKSGGYHIYYRCTSIAGNLKLSTKQNREVLIETRGEGGYVIAPPTPKYTYIQGEPGNIPTITPEDRDILFSISKSFNELEEIKTKVNTPTSTTYNSTGLSPFEDYNQRGDIVGLLESKGWRVVNQRGERINLLRPGSTDSKTSGNYHTGLRVLRVFSSSTEFNPDKGYSPAQVFSLLECNGDNKLTYRRLLELGYGEPYKGEDIRPTQVKTERIKVEVVNPVNRESSIISTPGDSLKIENIQTAIGEEVVITSPGSEAQDEILKAIDLIQETGKRTYIKERGIEIREYRYQLRAIFNKYGTIQEESGGLTDRDRDSLLDEVVIVSTKLQPIDKDIFLKEFIELEAIKGLGISEESLSITV
;
A
#
# COMPACT_ATOMS: atom_id res chain seq x y z
N MET A 1 -3.03 1.70 42.36
CA MET A 1 -2.44 1.08 41.14
C MET A 1 -2.88 -0.36 40.94
N SER A 2 -2.58 -1.36 41.79
CA SER A 2 -3.02 -2.76 41.53
C SER A 2 -4.54 -2.92 41.49
N LYS A 3 -5.27 -2.29 42.38
CA LYS A 3 -6.75 -2.33 42.38
C LYS A 3 -7.34 -1.64 41.15
N GLU A 4 -6.88 -0.49 40.82
CA GLU A 4 -7.29 0.30 39.63
C GLU A 4 -7.09 -0.48 38.32
N ILE A 5 -5.92 -1.14 38.16
CA ILE A 5 -5.64 -1.98 36.99
C ILE A 5 -6.64 -3.14 36.89
N LYS A 6 -6.96 -3.80 37.99
CA LYS A 6 -7.92 -4.90 38.03
C LYS A 6 -9.35 -4.42 37.72
N ASP A 7 -9.76 -3.33 38.32
CA ASP A 7 -11.09 -2.76 38.10
C ASP A 7 -11.24 -2.37 36.62
N LYS A 8 -10.21 -1.76 36.02
CA LYS A 8 -10.23 -1.41 34.62
C LYS A 8 -10.14 -2.64 33.69
N ALA A 9 -9.40 -3.68 34.06
CA ALA A 9 -9.38 -4.93 33.31
C ALA A 9 -10.80 -5.56 33.25
N LYS A 10 -11.55 -5.57 34.37
CA LYS A 10 -12.95 -6.04 34.40
C LYS A 10 -13.87 -5.18 33.53
N GLU A 11 -13.67 -3.83 33.53
CA GLU A 11 -14.40 -2.92 32.66
C GLU A 11 -14.16 -3.23 31.19
N TYR A 12 -12.90 -3.46 30.79
CA TYR A 12 -12.55 -3.82 29.42
C TYR A 12 -13.15 -5.16 28.98
N LEU A 13 -13.15 -6.15 29.87
CA LEU A 13 -13.81 -7.44 29.59
C LEU A 13 -15.31 -7.28 29.35
N LYS A 14 -15.99 -6.41 30.12
CA LYS A 14 -17.40 -6.06 29.90
C LYS A 14 -17.61 -5.36 28.57
N ALA A 15 -16.64 -4.56 28.13
CA ALA A 15 -16.62 -3.93 26.80
C ALA A 15 -16.20 -4.89 25.66
N GLN A 16 -16.14 -6.20 25.94
CA GLN A 16 -15.76 -7.25 24.98
C GLN A 16 -14.32 -7.12 24.45
N LEU A 17 -13.41 -6.58 25.25
CA LEU A 17 -11.99 -6.45 24.92
C LEU A 17 -11.20 -7.58 25.62
N SER A 18 -10.27 -8.20 24.93
CA SER A 18 -9.33 -9.15 25.49
C SER A 18 -8.16 -8.39 26.12
N VAL A 19 -7.89 -8.63 27.39
CA VAL A 19 -6.86 -7.91 28.16
C VAL A 19 -5.83 -8.84 28.77
N ILE A 20 -4.61 -8.34 28.91
CA ILE A 20 -3.50 -9.03 29.57
C ILE A 20 -2.74 -8.08 30.49
N PRO A 21 -2.17 -8.58 31.62
CA PRO A 21 -1.29 -7.79 32.46
C PRO A 21 0.06 -7.56 31.78
N THR A 22 0.65 -6.39 32.03
CA THR A 22 1.96 -6.03 31.47
C THR A 22 2.95 -5.58 32.53
N LYS A 23 4.22 -5.76 32.22
CA LYS A 23 5.36 -5.26 32.98
C LYS A 23 5.61 -3.79 32.65
N GLU A 24 6.61 -3.20 33.33
CA GLU A 24 7.01 -1.81 33.10
C GLU A 24 7.63 -1.58 31.72
N ASP A 25 8.31 -2.57 31.16
CA ASP A 25 8.89 -2.60 29.83
C ASP A 25 7.87 -2.84 28.71
N LYS A 26 6.58 -2.81 29.02
CA LYS A 26 5.44 -3.06 28.11
C LYS A 26 5.28 -4.52 27.68
N LEU A 27 6.16 -5.43 28.09
CA LEU A 27 6.02 -6.86 27.80
C LEU A 27 4.91 -7.49 28.64
N PRO A 28 4.23 -8.53 28.13
CA PRO A 28 3.24 -9.26 28.92
C PRO A 28 3.83 -9.83 30.23
N ALA A 29 3.11 -9.69 31.34
CA ALA A 29 3.47 -10.25 32.63
C ALA A 29 2.96 -11.69 32.79
N LEU A 30 2.95 -12.46 31.71
CA LEU A 30 2.48 -13.83 31.59
C LEU A 30 3.58 -14.71 30.98
N LEU A 31 3.54 -16.02 31.26
CA LEU A 31 4.43 -16.99 30.58
C LEU A 31 4.19 -17.02 29.08
N SER A 32 2.92 -16.97 28.68
CA SER A 32 2.50 -16.82 27.28
C SER A 32 1.20 -16.04 27.24
N TRP A 33 1.13 -15.10 26.34
CA TRP A 33 -0.09 -14.31 26.07
C TRP A 33 -0.86 -14.79 24.83
N LYS A 34 -0.24 -15.68 24.02
CA LYS A 34 -0.84 -16.22 22.80
C LYS A 34 -2.23 -16.85 22.98
N PRO A 35 -2.54 -17.59 24.06
CA PRO A 35 -3.87 -18.14 24.27
C PRO A 35 -4.97 -17.06 24.31
N TYR A 36 -4.63 -15.86 24.75
CA TYR A 36 -5.58 -14.75 24.89
C TYR A 36 -5.88 -14.03 23.56
N GLN A 37 -5.22 -14.42 22.48
CA GLN A 37 -5.57 -14.02 21.11
C GLN A 37 -6.82 -14.75 20.60
N SER A 38 -7.17 -15.90 21.19
CA SER A 38 -8.34 -16.71 20.81
C SER A 38 -9.37 -16.85 21.93
N GLN A 39 -8.97 -16.66 23.18
CA GLN A 39 -9.86 -16.79 24.34
C GLN A 39 -9.61 -15.66 25.33
N ARG A 40 -10.62 -14.85 25.60
CA ARG A 40 -10.55 -13.81 26.65
C ARG A 40 -10.44 -14.45 28.05
N ILE A 41 -9.70 -13.79 28.94
CA ILE A 41 -9.72 -14.14 30.36
C ILE A 41 -11.13 -13.94 30.90
N LYS A 42 -11.50 -14.74 31.91
CA LYS A 42 -12.77 -14.58 32.64
C LYS A 42 -12.60 -13.52 33.72
N GLU A 43 -13.72 -12.91 34.14
CA GLU A 43 -13.70 -11.86 35.17
C GLU A 43 -13.15 -12.33 36.50
N ASP A 44 -13.40 -13.60 36.86
CA ASP A 44 -12.88 -14.25 38.09
C ASP A 44 -11.36 -14.52 38.02
N GLU A 45 -10.79 -14.70 36.83
CA GLU A 45 -9.34 -14.90 36.62
C GLU A 45 -8.53 -13.60 36.79
N VAL A 46 -9.18 -12.43 36.68
CA VAL A 46 -8.51 -11.13 36.79
C VAL A 46 -7.77 -10.99 38.13
N GLU A 47 -8.38 -11.40 39.20
CA GLU A 47 -7.76 -11.30 40.53
C GLU A 47 -6.43 -12.04 40.62
N GLY A 48 -6.33 -13.22 40.03
CA GLY A 48 -5.10 -14.01 39.97
C GLY A 48 -4.05 -13.47 39.00
N LEU A 49 -4.47 -13.21 37.76
CA LEU A 49 -3.56 -12.83 36.68
C LEU A 49 -2.98 -11.42 36.85
N PHE A 50 -3.76 -10.47 37.40
CA PHE A 50 -3.32 -9.10 37.61
C PHE A 50 -2.73 -8.84 39.01
N THR A 51 -2.43 -9.90 39.74
CA THR A 51 -1.75 -9.84 41.04
C THR A 51 -0.30 -10.27 40.89
N GLY A 52 0.63 -9.40 41.18
CA GLY A 52 2.06 -9.72 41.16
C GLY A 52 2.91 -8.46 41.18
N ALA A 53 4.09 -8.57 41.76
CA ALA A 53 5.02 -7.44 41.85
C ALA A 53 5.47 -6.89 40.47
N ASN A 54 5.42 -7.76 39.46
CA ASN A 54 5.80 -7.44 38.09
C ASN A 54 4.68 -6.81 37.24
N VAL A 55 3.42 -6.83 37.71
CA VAL A 55 2.30 -6.22 37.01
C VAL A 55 2.34 -4.70 37.24
N LYS A 56 2.59 -3.94 36.17
CA LYS A 56 2.71 -2.48 36.19
C LYS A 56 1.67 -1.79 35.29
N GLY A 57 0.95 -2.54 34.48
CA GLY A 57 -0.06 -2.03 33.56
C GLY A 57 -0.90 -3.14 32.95
N LEU A 58 -1.63 -2.78 31.93
CA LEU A 58 -2.41 -3.71 31.11
C LEU A 58 -2.30 -3.36 29.63
N ALA A 59 -2.55 -4.36 28.80
CA ALA A 59 -2.69 -4.20 27.36
C ALA A 59 -4.01 -4.78 26.88
N ILE A 60 -4.51 -4.25 25.77
CA ILE A 60 -5.66 -4.76 25.04
C ILE A 60 -5.14 -5.51 23.82
N ILE A 61 -5.58 -6.74 23.63
CA ILE A 61 -5.27 -7.53 22.43
C ILE A 61 -6.23 -7.10 21.34
N CYS A 62 -5.66 -6.74 20.19
CA CYS A 62 -6.40 -6.35 18.99
C CYS A 62 -6.89 -7.58 18.23
N GLY A 63 -7.72 -7.37 17.22
CA GLY A 63 -8.21 -8.43 16.35
C GLY A 63 -9.63 -8.88 16.67
N ALA A 64 -10.01 -9.99 16.06
CA ALA A 64 -11.34 -10.61 16.18
C ALA A 64 -11.73 -10.89 17.64
N ILE A 65 -10.76 -11.26 18.49
CA ILE A 65 -10.99 -11.55 19.92
C ILE A 65 -11.56 -10.35 20.69
N SER A 66 -11.28 -9.14 20.24
CA SER A 66 -11.79 -7.87 20.78
C SER A 66 -12.85 -7.22 19.88
N GLY A 67 -13.58 -8.06 19.11
CA GLY A 67 -14.68 -7.60 18.26
C GLY A 67 -14.19 -6.83 17.01
N GLY A 68 -13.09 -7.26 16.39
CA GLY A 68 -12.51 -6.60 15.24
C GLY A 68 -11.79 -5.30 15.61
N LEU A 69 -11.22 -5.23 16.81
CA LEU A 69 -10.47 -4.06 17.26
C LEU A 69 -9.20 -3.86 16.43
N GLU A 70 -9.03 -2.69 15.88
CA GLU A 70 -7.81 -2.19 15.30
C GLU A 70 -7.44 -0.84 15.91
N VAL A 71 -6.16 -0.60 16.10
CA VAL A 71 -5.67 0.65 16.70
C VAL A 71 -4.63 1.27 15.78
N ILE A 72 -4.79 2.53 15.43
CA ILE A 72 -3.73 3.31 14.81
C ILE A 72 -2.84 3.84 15.92
N ASP A 73 -1.56 3.45 15.90
CA ASP A 73 -0.51 3.82 16.84
C ASP A 73 0.34 4.93 16.19
N VAL A 74 0.26 6.14 16.74
CA VAL A 74 0.97 7.33 16.27
C VAL A 74 2.16 7.56 17.19
N ASP A 75 3.36 7.31 16.70
CA ASP A 75 4.61 7.47 17.46
C ASP A 75 5.25 8.84 17.18
N THR A 76 5.04 9.79 18.07
CA THR A 76 5.56 11.17 17.94
C THR A 76 7.01 11.32 18.35
N LYS A 77 7.67 10.29 18.91
CA LYS A 77 9.07 10.39 19.36
C LYS A 77 10.06 10.65 18.21
N HIS A 78 9.69 10.25 16.98
CA HIS A 78 10.47 10.47 15.77
C HIS A 78 10.01 11.69 14.97
N ASP A 79 8.95 12.37 15.41
CA ASP A 79 8.48 13.61 14.81
C ASP A 79 9.38 14.77 15.20
N THR A 80 10.16 15.26 14.24
CA THR A 80 11.07 16.39 14.45
C THR A 80 10.38 17.74 14.35
N THR A 81 9.17 17.79 13.81
CA THR A 81 8.37 19.00 13.63
C THR A 81 7.48 19.31 14.84
N GLY A 82 7.12 18.28 15.59
CA GLY A 82 6.14 18.35 16.69
C GLY A 82 4.70 18.55 16.21
N SER A 83 4.45 18.45 14.89
CA SER A 83 3.15 18.76 14.28
C SER A 83 2.38 17.51 13.82
N LEU A 84 3.02 16.34 13.82
CA LEU A 84 2.45 15.09 13.28
C LEU A 84 1.02 14.81 13.79
N TRP A 85 0.81 14.91 15.11
CA TRP A 85 -0.49 14.64 15.69
C TRP A 85 -1.55 15.67 15.27
N ASP A 86 -1.21 16.95 15.35
CA ASP A 86 -2.16 18.01 15.02
C ASP A 86 -2.53 18.02 13.53
N GLU A 87 -1.59 17.70 12.67
CA GLU A 87 -1.82 17.56 11.23
C GLU A 87 -2.69 16.33 10.94
N LEU A 88 -2.34 15.15 11.50
CA LEU A 88 -3.10 13.91 11.32
C LEU A 88 -4.54 14.07 11.83
N ARG A 89 -4.68 14.57 13.07
CA ARG A 89 -5.96 14.83 13.69
C ARG A 89 -6.82 15.76 12.81
N GLY A 90 -6.25 16.86 12.37
CA GLY A 90 -6.96 17.81 11.53
C GLY A 90 -7.40 17.23 10.19
N LEU A 91 -6.60 16.36 9.55
CA LEU A 91 -7.02 15.68 8.34
C LEU A 91 -8.15 14.67 8.58
N ILE A 92 -8.12 13.94 9.70
CA ILE A 92 -9.20 13.01 10.07
C ILE A 92 -10.48 13.80 10.34
N GLU A 93 -10.40 14.87 11.11
CA GLU A 93 -11.54 15.73 11.44
C GLU A 93 -12.15 16.41 10.18
N ASP A 94 -11.31 16.84 9.26
CA ASP A 94 -11.74 17.47 8.01
C ASP A 94 -12.43 16.50 7.04
N ASN A 95 -12.03 15.22 7.04
CA ASN A 95 -12.57 14.24 6.08
C ASN A 95 -13.63 13.32 6.68
N LEU A 96 -13.56 13.05 7.97
CA LEU A 96 -14.44 12.14 8.69
C LEU A 96 -14.95 12.78 10.01
N PRO A 97 -15.60 13.96 9.96
CA PRO A 97 -15.95 14.72 11.18
C PRO A 97 -16.87 13.96 12.13
N GLU A 98 -17.85 13.24 11.60
CA GLU A 98 -18.79 12.44 12.41
C GLU A 98 -18.09 11.23 13.05
N LEU A 99 -17.20 10.59 12.32
CA LEU A 99 -16.39 9.50 12.85
C LEU A 99 -15.41 10.02 13.89
N TYR A 100 -14.68 11.11 13.58
CA TYR A 100 -13.70 11.69 14.50
C TYR A 100 -14.29 11.97 15.87
N SER A 101 -15.51 12.54 15.92
CA SER A 101 -16.20 12.85 17.18
C SER A 101 -16.50 11.62 18.04
N ARG A 102 -16.55 10.41 17.45
CA ARG A 102 -16.85 9.13 18.12
C ARG A 102 -15.63 8.28 18.38
N LEU A 103 -14.49 8.60 17.77
CA LEU A 103 -13.24 7.84 17.98
C LEU A 103 -12.84 7.85 19.46
N VAL A 104 -12.31 6.74 19.92
CA VAL A 104 -11.68 6.66 21.23
C VAL A 104 -10.19 6.87 21.05
N ILE A 105 -9.62 7.85 21.77
CA ILE A 105 -8.23 8.26 21.61
C ILE A 105 -7.55 8.27 22.98
N ALA A 106 -6.41 7.62 23.08
CA ALA A 106 -5.55 7.69 24.26
C ALA A 106 -4.19 8.28 23.93
N GLN A 107 -3.68 9.11 24.85
CA GLN A 107 -2.29 9.56 24.82
C GLN A 107 -1.39 8.50 25.46
N THR A 108 -0.24 8.26 24.85
CA THR A 108 0.73 7.25 25.31
C THR A 108 1.83 7.85 26.20
N LYS A 109 2.56 6.98 26.91
CA LYS A 109 3.67 7.38 27.80
C LYS A 109 4.75 8.27 27.12
N SER A 110 4.96 8.07 25.85
CA SER A 110 5.96 8.79 25.04
C SER A 110 5.42 10.06 24.36
N GLY A 111 4.18 10.43 24.63
CA GLY A 111 3.54 11.60 24.00
C GLY A 111 2.84 11.28 22.68
N GLY A 112 2.92 10.02 22.20
CA GLY A 112 2.18 9.55 21.03
C GLY A 112 0.71 9.29 21.33
N TYR A 113 -0.01 8.71 20.36
CA TYR A 113 -1.46 8.52 20.46
C TYR A 113 -1.90 7.17 19.92
N HIS A 114 -2.91 6.58 20.55
CA HIS A 114 -3.64 5.42 20.07
C HIS A 114 -5.05 5.84 19.66
N ILE A 115 -5.46 5.53 18.43
CA ILE A 115 -6.81 5.76 17.91
C ILE A 115 -7.49 4.40 17.78
N TYR A 116 -8.54 4.17 18.57
CA TYR A 116 -9.23 2.89 18.67
C TYR A 116 -10.52 2.91 17.84
N TYR A 117 -10.72 1.85 17.08
CA TYR A 117 -11.98 1.56 16.37
C TYR A 117 -12.12 0.07 16.12
N ARG A 118 -13.32 -0.36 15.75
CA ARG A 118 -13.62 -1.72 15.30
C ARG A 118 -13.97 -1.72 13.83
N CYS A 119 -13.54 -2.75 13.10
CA CYS A 119 -13.90 -2.93 11.70
C CYS A 119 -14.03 -4.43 11.42
N THR A 120 -14.90 -4.77 10.48
CA THR A 120 -15.10 -6.18 10.05
C THR A 120 -13.94 -6.67 9.17
N SER A 121 -13.25 -5.75 8.50
CA SER A 121 -12.11 -6.06 7.63
C SER A 121 -10.83 -5.47 8.23
N ILE A 122 -10.18 -6.23 9.10
CA ILE A 122 -8.89 -5.84 9.71
C ILE A 122 -7.77 -6.75 9.21
N ALA A 123 -6.56 -6.22 9.23
CA ALA A 123 -5.33 -6.95 8.92
C ALA A 123 -4.50 -7.16 10.20
N GLY A 124 -3.32 -7.76 10.07
CA GLY A 124 -2.28 -7.73 11.10
C GLY A 124 -1.68 -6.32 11.27
N ASN A 125 -0.55 -6.25 11.95
CA ASN A 125 0.15 -4.98 12.15
C ASN A 125 0.73 -4.48 10.82
N LEU A 126 0.42 -3.23 10.45
CA LEU A 126 0.85 -2.60 9.21
C LEU A 126 1.59 -1.30 9.52
N LYS A 127 2.71 -1.07 8.86
CA LYS A 127 3.36 0.24 8.87
C LYS A 127 2.69 1.13 7.83
N LEU A 128 2.07 2.22 8.27
CA LEU A 128 1.37 3.16 7.40
C LEU A 128 2.28 4.29 6.95
N SER A 129 3.10 4.82 7.84
CA SER A 129 4.09 5.83 7.49
C SER A 129 5.40 5.66 8.24
N THR A 130 6.49 5.97 7.56
CA THR A 130 7.86 5.88 8.04
C THR A 130 8.66 7.09 7.55
N LYS A 131 9.66 7.48 8.33
CA LYS A 131 10.67 8.48 7.92
C LYS A 131 11.65 7.90 6.90
N GLN A 132 12.45 8.76 6.27
CA GLN A 132 13.50 8.33 5.32
C GLN A 132 14.50 7.36 5.96
N ASN A 133 14.80 7.50 7.24
CA ASN A 133 15.65 6.59 8.01
C ASN A 133 14.95 5.29 8.45
N ARG A 134 13.73 5.04 7.96
CA ARG A 134 12.87 3.89 8.27
C ARG A 134 12.30 3.84 9.69
N GLU A 135 12.42 4.88 10.48
CA GLU A 135 11.69 5.00 11.74
C GLU A 135 10.19 5.11 11.49
N VAL A 136 9.39 4.34 12.24
CA VAL A 136 7.94 4.31 12.07
C VAL A 136 7.33 5.52 12.74
N LEU A 137 6.47 6.23 12.00
CA LEU A 137 5.66 7.35 12.51
C LEU A 137 4.24 6.90 12.86
N ILE A 138 3.62 6.09 11.98
CA ILE A 138 2.25 5.62 12.17
C ILE A 138 2.19 4.16 11.75
N GLU A 139 1.63 3.32 12.61
CA GLU A 139 1.39 1.91 12.32
C GLU A 139 0.02 1.47 12.82
N THR A 140 -0.45 0.28 12.42
CA THR A 140 -1.62 -0.35 13.01
C THR A 140 -1.24 -1.48 13.93
N ARG A 141 -2.06 -1.69 14.95
CA ARG A 141 -2.13 -2.91 15.74
C ARG A 141 -3.48 -3.56 15.45
N GLY A 142 -3.44 -4.59 14.63
CA GLY A 142 -4.60 -5.36 14.21
C GLY A 142 -4.58 -6.80 14.73
N GLU A 143 -4.99 -7.75 13.89
CA GLU A 143 -5.05 -9.16 14.28
C GLU A 143 -3.71 -9.66 14.81
N GLY A 144 -3.73 -10.28 16.00
CA GLY A 144 -2.53 -10.79 16.65
C GLY A 144 -1.62 -9.74 17.30
N GLY A 145 -2.01 -8.45 17.30
CA GLY A 145 -1.30 -7.37 17.99
C GLY A 145 -1.86 -7.09 19.38
N TYR A 146 -1.17 -6.24 20.14
CA TYR A 146 -1.70 -5.64 21.37
C TYR A 146 -1.21 -4.21 21.53
N VAL A 147 -1.94 -3.42 22.30
CA VAL A 147 -1.58 -2.05 22.68
C VAL A 147 -1.64 -1.89 24.20
N ILE A 148 -0.69 -1.12 24.74
CA ILE A 148 -0.76 -0.72 26.14
C ILE A 148 -1.89 0.31 26.28
N ALA A 149 -2.71 0.13 27.32
CA ALA A 149 -3.88 0.97 27.50
C ALA A 149 -3.95 1.56 28.94
N PRO A 150 -4.70 2.66 29.14
CA PRO A 150 -5.01 3.14 30.49
C PRO A 150 -5.64 2.01 31.34
N PRO A 151 -5.40 1.92 32.66
CA PRO A 151 -4.74 2.91 33.50
C PRO A 151 -3.24 2.67 33.67
N THR A 152 -2.58 2.03 32.69
CA THR A 152 -1.11 1.93 32.71
C THR A 152 -0.52 3.32 32.91
N PRO A 153 0.45 3.51 33.81
CA PRO A 153 1.01 4.82 34.12
C PRO A 153 1.42 5.59 32.88
N LYS A 154 0.99 6.86 32.81
CA LYS A 154 1.21 7.79 31.68
C LYS A 154 0.46 7.43 30.38
N TYR A 155 -0.54 6.55 30.45
CA TYR A 155 -1.53 6.35 29.40
C TYR A 155 -2.86 6.91 29.87
N THR A 156 -3.49 7.75 29.08
CA THR A 156 -4.73 8.44 29.45
C THR A 156 -5.64 8.58 28.23
N TYR A 157 -6.93 8.25 28.38
CA TYR A 157 -7.91 8.61 27.35
C TYR A 157 -8.10 10.12 27.33
N ILE A 158 -7.96 10.69 26.14
CA ILE A 158 -8.18 12.12 25.89
C ILE A 158 -9.50 12.37 25.14
N GLN A 159 -10.05 11.32 24.54
CA GLN A 159 -11.36 11.34 23.89
C GLN A 159 -12.02 9.96 23.99
N GLY A 160 -13.31 9.96 24.31
CA GLY A 160 -14.11 8.75 24.41
C GLY A 160 -13.72 7.81 25.55
N GLU A 161 -14.36 6.65 25.58
CA GLU A 161 -14.17 5.60 26.60
C GLU A 161 -14.14 4.23 25.93
N PRO A 162 -13.44 3.23 26.51
CA PRO A 162 -13.28 1.90 25.90
C PRO A 162 -14.59 1.14 25.69
N GLY A 163 -15.63 1.45 26.48
CA GLY A 163 -16.97 0.89 26.30
C GLY A 163 -17.68 1.36 25.02
N ASN A 164 -17.23 2.47 24.45
CA ASN A 164 -17.87 3.15 23.34
C ASN A 164 -16.99 3.17 22.07
N ILE A 165 -16.06 2.23 21.92
CA ILE A 165 -15.22 2.11 20.70
C ILE A 165 -16.14 1.92 19.49
N PRO A 166 -16.13 2.85 18.50
CA PRO A 166 -17.02 2.80 17.36
C PRO A 166 -16.66 1.65 16.43
N THR A 167 -17.68 1.05 15.81
CA THR A 167 -17.49 0.21 14.63
C THR A 167 -17.57 1.12 13.40
N ILE A 168 -16.57 1.03 12.54
CA ILE A 168 -16.45 1.80 11.31
C ILE A 168 -16.63 0.92 10.09
N THR A 169 -16.94 1.52 8.96
CA THR A 169 -17.00 0.81 7.68
C THR A 169 -15.61 0.52 7.14
N PRO A 170 -15.45 -0.46 6.23
CA PRO A 170 -14.18 -0.65 5.51
C PRO A 170 -13.74 0.60 4.74
N GLU A 171 -14.69 1.36 4.20
CA GLU A 171 -14.45 2.60 3.46
C GLU A 171 -13.86 3.70 4.38
N ASP A 172 -14.43 3.89 5.56
CA ASP A 172 -13.90 4.83 6.57
C ASP A 172 -12.48 4.43 6.99
N ARG A 173 -12.25 3.11 7.16
CA ARG A 173 -10.93 2.56 7.47
C ARG A 173 -9.91 2.86 6.36
N ASP A 174 -10.30 2.70 5.10
CA ASP A 174 -9.44 3.00 3.95
C ASP A 174 -9.09 4.49 3.88
N ILE A 175 -10.04 5.37 4.21
CA ILE A 175 -9.78 6.80 4.32
C ILE A 175 -8.79 7.09 5.46
N LEU A 176 -8.99 6.52 6.65
CA LEU A 176 -8.05 6.66 7.78
C LEU A 176 -6.64 6.19 7.40
N PHE A 177 -6.54 5.08 6.66
CA PHE A 177 -5.26 4.53 6.19
C PHE A 177 -4.62 5.45 5.16
N SER A 178 -5.38 5.94 4.20
CA SER A 178 -4.87 6.83 3.16
C SER A 178 -4.37 8.15 3.75
N ILE A 179 -5.10 8.71 4.73
CA ILE A 179 -4.66 9.87 5.50
C ILE A 179 -3.36 9.55 6.25
N SER A 180 -3.30 8.42 6.96
CA SER A 180 -2.11 8.01 7.72
C SER A 180 -0.90 7.77 6.81
N LYS A 181 -1.08 7.14 5.65
CA LYS A 181 -0.05 6.91 4.63
C LYS A 181 0.46 8.21 4.01
N SER A 182 -0.32 9.29 4.04
CA SER A 182 0.11 10.59 3.51
C SER A 182 1.30 11.20 4.28
N PHE A 183 1.60 10.68 5.47
CA PHE A 183 2.77 11.06 6.27
C PHE A 183 4.02 10.23 5.98
N ASN A 184 3.96 9.26 5.06
CA ASN A 184 5.11 8.43 4.73
C ASN A 184 6.17 9.24 3.98
N GLU A 185 7.37 9.34 4.55
CA GLU A 185 8.52 10.05 3.96
C GLU A 185 9.38 9.12 3.08
N LEU A 186 9.27 7.80 3.26
CA LEU A 186 9.91 6.89 2.34
C LEU A 186 9.27 7.07 0.96
N GLU A 187 10.02 7.57 0.02
CA GLU A 187 9.69 7.36 -1.38
C GLU A 187 9.59 5.86 -1.61
N GLU A 188 8.41 5.37 -1.94
CA GLU A 188 8.34 4.13 -2.68
C GLU A 188 8.94 4.41 -4.07
N ILE A 189 10.27 4.45 -4.15
CA ILE A 189 10.98 4.37 -5.41
C ILE A 189 10.72 2.96 -5.97
N LYS A 190 9.50 2.75 -6.42
CA LYS A 190 9.09 1.62 -7.24
C LYS A 190 8.56 2.13 -8.57
N THR A 191 9.37 2.93 -9.19
CA THR A 191 9.52 2.91 -10.62
C THR A 191 11.00 2.73 -10.86
N LYS A 192 11.44 1.48 -11.09
CA LYS A 192 12.39 1.34 -12.18
C LYS A 192 11.67 1.95 -13.39
N VAL A 193 11.77 3.27 -13.55
CA VAL A 193 11.95 3.79 -14.90
C VAL A 193 13.01 2.84 -15.43
N ASN A 194 12.73 2.11 -16.49
CA ASN A 194 13.76 1.55 -17.34
C ASN A 194 14.56 2.73 -17.84
N THR A 195 15.38 3.28 -16.96
CA THR A 195 16.53 4.04 -17.36
C THR A 195 17.37 3.00 -18.09
N PRO A 196 17.64 3.17 -19.36
CA PRO A 196 18.63 2.34 -20.02
C PRO A 196 19.85 2.40 -19.11
N THR A 197 20.37 1.24 -18.78
CA THR A 197 21.55 0.92 -17.98
C THR A 197 22.48 2.11 -17.85
N SER A 198 22.82 2.51 -16.63
CA SER A 198 23.70 3.62 -16.34
C SER A 198 25.03 3.46 -17.08
N THR A 199 25.06 3.88 -18.29
CA THR A 199 26.27 4.46 -18.85
C THR A 199 26.50 5.74 -18.06
N THR A 200 27.66 5.87 -17.46
CA THR A 200 28.15 7.06 -16.79
C THR A 200 27.96 8.23 -17.73
N TYR A 201 26.85 8.97 -17.56
CA TYR A 201 26.57 10.14 -18.36
C TYR A 201 27.39 11.29 -17.79
N ASN A 202 28.39 11.73 -18.54
CA ASN A 202 29.01 13.04 -18.35
C ASN A 202 28.09 14.14 -18.92
N SER A 203 26.83 14.21 -18.50
CA SER A 203 26.02 15.39 -18.76
C SER A 203 26.24 16.38 -17.63
N THR A 204 26.68 17.57 -17.97
CA THR A 204 26.91 18.68 -17.03
C THR A 204 25.60 19.33 -16.56
N GLY A 205 24.43 18.88 -17.05
CA GLY A 205 23.11 19.44 -16.76
C GLY A 205 22.12 18.41 -16.19
N LEU A 206 21.07 18.91 -15.52
CA LEU A 206 19.97 18.11 -15.00
C LEU A 206 19.09 17.61 -16.15
N SER A 207 18.56 16.40 -16.04
CA SER A 207 17.50 15.94 -16.94
C SER A 207 16.22 16.79 -16.75
N PRO A 208 15.34 16.90 -17.77
CA PRO A 208 14.08 17.63 -17.63
C PRO A 208 13.22 17.17 -16.43
N PHE A 209 13.21 15.89 -16.14
CA PHE A 209 12.50 15.33 -14.99
C PHE A 209 13.10 15.78 -13.66
N GLU A 210 14.42 15.70 -13.52
CA GLU A 210 15.12 16.11 -12.30
C GLU A 210 14.97 17.60 -12.05
N ASP A 211 15.13 18.42 -13.08
CA ASP A 211 14.98 19.85 -12.98
C ASP A 211 13.54 20.24 -12.61
N TYR A 212 12.53 19.61 -13.23
CA TYR A 212 11.15 19.85 -12.85
C TYR A 212 10.83 19.35 -11.43
N ASN A 213 11.42 18.23 -11.01
CA ASN A 213 11.30 17.76 -9.64
C ASN A 213 11.85 18.77 -8.62
N GLN A 214 12.89 19.54 -8.99
CA GLN A 214 13.49 20.54 -8.10
C GLN A 214 12.74 21.86 -8.07
N ARG A 215 12.24 22.37 -9.22
CA ARG A 215 11.70 23.73 -9.34
C ARG A 215 10.32 23.84 -9.99
N GLY A 216 9.72 22.74 -10.42
CA GLY A 216 8.38 22.75 -11.01
C GLY A 216 7.31 23.23 -10.03
N ASP A 217 6.40 24.08 -10.50
CA ASP A 217 5.26 24.56 -9.71
C ASP A 217 4.11 23.56 -9.76
N ILE A 218 4.03 22.72 -8.76
CA ILE A 218 3.00 21.68 -8.64
C ILE A 218 1.68 22.25 -8.16
N VAL A 219 1.71 23.19 -7.24
CA VAL A 219 0.50 23.78 -6.70
C VAL A 219 -0.23 24.54 -7.80
N GLY A 220 0.48 25.40 -8.55
CA GLY A 220 -0.09 26.10 -9.69
C GLY A 220 -0.59 25.17 -10.79
N LEU A 221 0.12 24.07 -11.06
CA LEU A 221 -0.35 23.05 -12.00
C LEU A 221 -1.67 22.41 -11.53
N LEU A 222 -1.76 22.00 -10.28
CA LEU A 222 -2.99 21.41 -9.70
C LEU A 222 -4.14 22.42 -9.74
N GLU A 223 -3.91 23.69 -9.37
CA GLU A 223 -4.92 24.73 -9.42
C GLU A 223 -5.42 24.97 -10.85
N SER A 224 -4.53 24.91 -11.86
CA SER A 224 -4.94 25.00 -13.27
C SER A 224 -5.85 23.85 -13.72
N LYS A 225 -5.82 22.72 -13.01
CA LYS A 225 -6.70 21.55 -13.22
C LYS A 225 -7.93 21.57 -12.30
N GLY A 226 -8.18 22.69 -11.62
CA GLY A 226 -9.36 22.88 -10.78
C GLY A 226 -9.21 22.37 -9.35
N TRP A 227 -8.05 21.94 -8.94
CA TRP A 227 -7.77 21.70 -7.53
C TRP A 227 -7.74 23.02 -6.77
N ARG A 228 -8.01 22.99 -5.48
CA ARG A 228 -8.00 24.19 -4.62
C ARG A 228 -7.12 23.96 -3.40
N VAL A 229 -6.29 24.93 -3.08
CA VAL A 229 -5.59 24.98 -1.79
C VAL A 229 -6.61 25.26 -0.70
N VAL A 230 -6.67 24.39 0.31
CA VAL A 230 -7.57 24.56 1.47
C VAL A 230 -6.85 25.29 2.59
N ASN A 231 -5.70 24.81 2.98
CA ASN A 231 -4.82 25.41 3.99
C ASN A 231 -3.40 24.86 3.87
N GLN A 232 -2.50 25.44 4.63
CA GLN A 232 -1.15 24.92 4.82
C GLN A 232 -0.92 24.66 6.31
N ARG A 233 -0.40 23.48 6.64
CA ARG A 233 0.01 23.10 8.00
C ARG A 233 1.46 22.62 7.93
N GLY A 234 2.37 23.34 8.58
CA GLY A 234 3.80 23.05 8.47
C GLY A 234 4.28 23.04 7.01
N GLU A 235 4.91 21.97 6.59
CA GLU A 235 5.38 21.77 5.22
C GLU A 235 4.31 21.14 4.30
N ARG A 236 3.06 20.93 4.75
CA ARG A 236 2.00 20.32 3.95
C ARG A 236 0.96 21.35 3.51
N ILE A 237 0.80 21.45 2.21
CA ILE A 237 -0.29 22.18 1.56
C ILE A 237 -1.43 21.20 1.33
N ASN A 238 -2.55 21.39 2.03
CA ASN A 238 -3.74 20.56 1.89
C ASN A 238 -4.57 21.01 0.70
N LEU A 239 -5.00 20.06 -0.11
CA LEU A 239 -5.61 20.27 -1.41
C LEU A 239 -6.95 19.57 -1.49
N LEU A 240 -7.91 20.21 -2.18
CA LEU A 240 -9.22 19.67 -2.49
C LEU A 240 -9.34 19.46 -3.99
N ARG A 241 -9.73 18.25 -4.41
CA ARG A 241 -9.92 17.87 -5.81
C ARG A 241 -11.10 18.63 -6.46
N PRO A 242 -11.12 18.75 -7.79
CA PRO A 242 -12.29 19.28 -8.51
C PRO A 242 -13.54 18.44 -8.20
N GLY A 243 -14.69 19.11 -8.14
CA GLY A 243 -16.00 18.46 -7.98
C GLY A 243 -16.24 17.79 -6.62
N SER A 244 -15.36 17.96 -5.62
CA SER A 244 -15.61 17.41 -4.28
C SER A 244 -16.74 18.17 -3.58
N THR A 245 -17.74 17.42 -3.09
CA THR A 245 -18.88 17.93 -2.31
C THR A 245 -18.82 17.53 -0.85
N ASP A 246 -18.19 16.39 -0.54
CA ASP A 246 -18.34 15.68 0.74
C ASP A 246 -17.11 15.77 1.64
N SER A 247 -15.93 16.05 1.09
CA SER A 247 -14.68 16.18 1.85
C SER A 247 -14.13 17.58 1.81
N LYS A 248 -13.46 18.00 2.89
CA LYS A 248 -12.78 19.30 2.94
C LYS A 248 -11.38 19.26 2.31
N THR A 249 -10.75 18.08 2.26
CA THR A 249 -9.44 17.86 1.66
C THR A 249 -9.43 16.55 0.88
N SER A 250 -8.58 16.42 -0.12
CA SER A 250 -8.46 15.21 -0.96
C SER A 250 -7.04 14.73 -1.10
N GLY A 251 -6.06 15.53 -0.72
CA GLY A 251 -4.64 15.22 -0.78
C GLY A 251 -3.81 16.29 -0.09
N ASN A 252 -2.52 16.04 0.02
CA ASN A 252 -1.56 17.04 0.47
C ASN A 252 -0.27 16.99 -0.37
N TYR A 253 0.34 18.16 -0.52
CA TYR A 253 1.66 18.32 -1.12
C TYR A 253 2.66 18.72 -0.04
N HIS A 254 3.70 17.90 0.16
CA HIS A 254 4.79 18.21 1.09
C HIS A 254 5.86 19.04 0.40
N THR A 255 6.01 20.28 0.79
CA THR A 255 6.88 21.26 0.12
C THR A 255 8.36 20.91 0.23
N GLY A 256 8.83 20.43 1.38
CA GLY A 256 10.23 20.03 1.60
C GLY A 256 10.60 18.75 0.85
N LEU A 257 9.77 17.71 0.92
CA LEU A 257 9.99 16.45 0.19
C LEU A 257 9.58 16.53 -1.28
N ARG A 258 8.80 17.55 -1.64
CA ARG A 258 8.23 17.75 -2.98
C ARG A 258 7.44 16.52 -3.48
N VAL A 259 6.57 15.99 -2.63
CA VAL A 259 5.74 14.80 -2.91
C VAL A 259 4.26 15.16 -2.74
N LEU A 260 3.46 14.88 -3.76
CA LEU A 260 2.01 14.90 -3.69
C LEU A 260 1.50 13.52 -3.24
N ARG A 261 0.61 13.50 -2.24
CA ARG A 261 -0.15 12.32 -1.84
C ARG A 261 -1.64 12.65 -1.88
N VAL A 262 -2.38 11.81 -2.57
CA VAL A 262 -3.84 11.94 -2.71
C VAL A 262 -4.47 10.77 -1.97
N PHE A 263 -5.44 11.04 -1.12
CA PHE A 263 -6.18 10.01 -0.37
C PHE A 263 -7.62 9.85 -0.87
N SER A 264 -8.04 10.64 -1.85
CA SER A 264 -9.31 10.45 -2.55
C SER A 264 -9.15 9.45 -3.70
N SER A 265 -9.99 8.42 -3.73
CA SER A 265 -10.06 7.45 -4.83
C SER A 265 -10.74 7.99 -6.10
N SER A 266 -11.35 9.18 -6.03
CA SER A 266 -12.07 9.80 -7.15
C SER A 266 -11.17 10.75 -7.95
N THR A 267 -9.93 10.36 -8.21
CA THR A 267 -8.94 11.12 -8.97
C THR A 267 -8.09 10.16 -9.81
N GLU A 268 -7.31 10.69 -10.75
CA GLU A 268 -6.31 9.95 -11.52
C GLU A 268 -5.11 9.45 -10.72
N PHE A 269 -4.99 9.89 -9.47
CA PHE A 269 -3.89 9.52 -8.57
C PHE A 269 -4.25 8.28 -7.74
N ASN A 270 -3.32 7.34 -7.63
CA ASN A 270 -3.47 6.19 -6.74
C ASN A 270 -3.24 6.62 -5.28
N PRO A 271 -4.20 6.41 -4.36
CA PRO A 271 -4.08 6.81 -2.95
C PRO A 271 -2.91 6.15 -2.19
N ASP A 272 -2.45 4.99 -2.63
CA ASP A 272 -1.35 4.27 -1.99
C ASP A 272 0.03 4.79 -2.41
N LYS A 273 0.10 5.82 -3.29
CA LYS A 273 1.32 6.25 -3.95
C LYS A 273 1.64 7.71 -3.70
N GLY A 274 2.93 8.03 -3.49
CA GLY A 274 3.43 9.39 -3.55
C GLY A 274 3.87 9.74 -4.98
N TYR A 275 3.68 10.97 -5.39
CA TYR A 275 4.00 11.46 -6.72
C TYR A 275 4.99 12.60 -6.65
N SER A 276 6.13 12.47 -7.34
CA SER A 276 7.05 13.58 -7.55
C SER A 276 6.45 14.62 -8.51
N PRO A 277 6.95 15.86 -8.54
CA PRO A 277 6.49 16.89 -9.46
C PRO A 277 6.40 16.44 -10.92
N ALA A 278 7.44 15.79 -11.43
CA ALA A 278 7.45 15.30 -12.81
C ALA A 278 6.41 14.19 -13.07
N GLN A 279 6.12 13.36 -12.07
CA GLN A 279 5.06 12.35 -12.19
C GLN A 279 3.67 12.99 -12.17
N VAL A 280 3.46 14.02 -11.37
CA VAL A 280 2.21 14.80 -11.39
C VAL A 280 2.01 15.45 -12.76
N PHE A 281 3.05 16.12 -13.28
CA PHE A 281 3.01 16.72 -14.62
C PHE A 281 2.74 15.66 -15.70
N SER A 282 3.41 14.53 -15.64
CA SER A 282 3.23 13.43 -16.57
C SER A 282 1.78 12.94 -16.62
N LEU A 283 1.16 12.74 -15.47
CA LEU A 283 -0.23 12.28 -15.39
C LEU A 283 -1.21 13.35 -15.91
N LEU A 284 -1.07 14.60 -15.45
CA LEU A 284 -2.04 15.66 -15.72
C LEU A 284 -1.92 16.27 -17.12
N GLU A 285 -0.73 16.28 -17.70
CA GLU A 285 -0.44 16.94 -19.00
C GLU A 285 -0.12 15.97 -20.13
N CYS A 286 0.29 14.76 -19.80
CA CYS A 286 0.83 13.81 -20.78
C CYS A 286 0.24 12.41 -20.66
N ASN A 287 -0.84 12.20 -19.89
CA ASN A 287 -1.50 10.90 -19.66
C ASN A 287 -0.51 9.79 -19.25
N GLY A 288 0.54 10.14 -18.50
CA GLY A 288 1.57 9.19 -18.06
C GLY A 288 2.63 8.83 -19.12
N ASP A 289 2.58 9.42 -20.33
CA ASP A 289 3.59 9.19 -21.37
C ASP A 289 4.90 9.92 -21.05
N ASN A 290 5.90 9.16 -20.64
CA ASN A 290 7.22 9.70 -20.29
C ASN A 290 7.95 10.35 -21.46
N LYS A 291 7.75 9.90 -22.71
CA LYS A 291 8.39 10.50 -23.88
C LYS A 291 7.78 11.86 -24.21
N LEU A 292 6.46 11.96 -24.10
CA LEU A 292 5.75 13.21 -24.26
C LEU A 292 6.11 14.16 -23.11
N THR A 293 6.15 13.68 -21.87
CA THR A 293 6.56 14.44 -20.69
C THR A 293 7.94 15.05 -20.86
N TYR A 294 8.92 14.23 -21.28
CA TYR A 294 10.29 14.70 -21.54
C TYR A 294 10.32 15.88 -22.54
N ARG A 295 9.64 15.74 -23.67
CA ARG A 295 9.59 16.80 -24.70
C ARG A 295 8.90 18.06 -24.19
N ARG A 296 7.77 17.91 -23.50
CA ARG A 296 7.02 19.04 -22.95
C ARG A 296 7.82 19.80 -21.89
N LEU A 297 8.52 19.09 -21.01
CA LEU A 297 9.36 19.73 -20.00
C LEU A 297 10.52 20.51 -20.64
N LEU A 298 11.16 19.97 -21.70
CA LEU A 298 12.16 20.72 -22.49
C LEU A 298 11.57 21.96 -23.13
N GLU A 299 10.40 21.88 -23.78
CA GLU A 299 9.69 23.00 -24.38
C GLU A 299 9.40 24.11 -23.34
N LEU A 300 9.14 23.73 -22.09
CA LEU A 300 8.92 24.64 -20.96
C LEU A 300 10.23 25.17 -20.34
N GLY A 301 11.39 24.77 -20.87
CA GLY A 301 12.70 25.22 -20.38
C GLY A 301 13.20 24.52 -19.13
N TYR A 302 12.76 23.29 -18.90
CA TYR A 302 13.30 22.44 -17.84
C TYR A 302 14.37 21.50 -18.37
N GLY A 303 15.49 21.47 -17.67
CA GLY A 303 16.64 20.61 -17.96
C GLY A 303 17.32 20.87 -19.29
N GLU A 304 18.27 20.01 -19.61
CA GLU A 304 18.98 20.04 -20.88
C GLU A 304 18.61 18.83 -21.74
N PRO A 305 18.51 19.01 -23.07
CA PRO A 305 18.32 17.89 -23.98
C PRO A 305 19.49 16.94 -23.89
N TYR A 306 19.21 15.64 -23.94
CA TYR A 306 20.23 14.62 -24.01
C TYR A 306 21.14 14.88 -25.24
N LYS A 307 22.37 15.22 -24.98
CA LYS A 307 23.41 15.31 -26.01
C LYS A 307 24.03 13.92 -26.16
N GLY A 308 23.37 13.03 -26.91
CA GLY A 308 23.98 11.79 -27.31
C GLY A 308 25.22 12.08 -28.14
N GLU A 309 26.39 11.72 -27.65
CA GLU A 309 27.51 11.50 -28.56
C GLU A 309 27.09 10.33 -29.46
N ASP A 310 27.27 10.51 -30.77
CA ASP A 310 27.09 9.47 -31.78
C ASP A 310 28.12 8.36 -31.52
N ILE A 311 27.82 7.50 -30.52
CA ILE A 311 28.58 6.27 -30.33
C ILE A 311 28.12 5.36 -31.46
N ARG A 312 28.79 5.45 -32.60
CA ARG A 312 28.77 4.36 -33.58
C ARG A 312 29.11 3.11 -32.78
N PRO A 313 28.26 2.07 -32.79
CA PRO A 313 28.58 0.86 -32.06
C PRO A 313 29.89 0.31 -32.63
N THR A 314 30.95 0.44 -31.84
CA THR A 314 32.14 -0.38 -32.05
C THR A 314 31.62 -1.81 -32.01
N GLN A 315 31.78 -2.52 -33.12
CA GLN A 315 31.41 -3.93 -33.19
C GLN A 315 32.21 -4.69 -32.13
N VAL A 316 31.67 -4.77 -30.93
CA VAL A 316 32.11 -5.75 -29.94
C VAL A 316 31.66 -7.09 -30.51
N LYS A 317 32.60 -7.96 -30.80
CA LYS A 317 32.31 -9.36 -31.11
C LYS A 317 31.61 -9.95 -29.90
N THR A 318 30.29 -9.97 -29.96
CA THR A 318 29.46 -10.67 -28.98
C THR A 318 29.61 -12.15 -29.20
N GLU A 319 30.35 -12.82 -28.31
CA GLU A 319 30.30 -14.27 -28.23
C GLU A 319 28.88 -14.64 -27.74
N ARG A 320 28.24 -15.54 -28.46
CA ARG A 320 26.91 -16.01 -28.13
C ARG A 320 27.00 -16.97 -26.96
N ILE A 321 26.37 -16.63 -25.85
CA ILE A 321 26.19 -17.57 -24.73
C ILE A 321 25.04 -18.50 -25.10
N LYS A 322 25.28 -19.80 -25.10
CA LYS A 322 24.26 -20.83 -25.27
C LYS A 322 23.87 -21.34 -23.89
N VAL A 323 22.59 -21.19 -23.58
CA VAL A 323 21.99 -21.74 -22.37
C VAL A 323 21.12 -22.92 -22.80
N GLU A 324 21.39 -24.11 -22.29
CA GLU A 324 20.56 -25.30 -22.49
C GLU A 324 19.60 -25.41 -21.30
N VAL A 325 18.30 -25.41 -21.59
CA VAL A 325 17.25 -25.53 -20.57
C VAL A 325 16.68 -26.94 -20.67
N VAL A 326 16.80 -27.73 -19.60
CA VAL A 326 16.30 -29.10 -19.54
C VAL A 326 15.04 -29.16 -18.69
N ASN A 327 13.96 -29.66 -19.26
CA ASN A 327 12.71 -29.86 -18.51
C ASN A 327 12.84 -31.11 -17.61
N PRO A 328 12.71 -30.97 -16.27
CA PRO A 328 12.93 -32.10 -15.34
C PRO A 328 11.86 -33.20 -15.43
N VAL A 329 10.71 -32.92 -16.05
CA VAL A 329 9.58 -33.85 -16.15
C VAL A 329 9.72 -34.78 -17.36
N ASN A 330 10.10 -34.29 -18.53
CA ASN A 330 10.17 -35.03 -19.78
C ASN A 330 11.62 -35.20 -20.35
N ARG A 331 12.59 -34.54 -19.74
CA ARG A 331 14.00 -34.52 -20.19
C ARG A 331 14.25 -34.01 -21.62
N GLU A 332 13.31 -33.25 -22.16
CA GLU A 332 13.53 -32.54 -23.41
C GLU A 332 14.36 -31.28 -23.17
N SER A 333 15.41 -31.05 -23.94
CA SER A 333 16.25 -29.87 -23.85
C SER A 333 15.93 -28.90 -24.98
N SER A 334 15.82 -27.62 -24.67
CA SER A 334 15.75 -26.55 -25.66
C SER A 334 16.95 -25.61 -25.51
N ILE A 335 17.60 -25.31 -26.63
CA ILE A 335 18.76 -24.39 -26.66
C ILE A 335 18.25 -22.99 -26.96
N ILE A 336 18.39 -22.09 -25.99
CA ILE A 336 18.09 -20.66 -26.17
C ILE A 336 19.42 -19.94 -26.42
N SER A 337 19.60 -19.39 -27.61
CA SER A 337 20.74 -18.53 -27.94
C SER A 337 20.32 -17.08 -27.98
N THR A 338 20.82 -16.25 -27.06
CA THR A 338 20.62 -14.81 -27.07
C THR A 338 21.94 -14.06 -27.33
N PRO A 339 21.92 -12.87 -27.98
CA PRO A 339 23.07 -11.98 -28.00
C PRO A 339 23.39 -11.53 -26.57
N GLY A 340 24.65 -11.42 -26.20
CA GLY A 340 25.19 -11.33 -24.85
C GLY A 340 24.71 -10.18 -23.93
N ASP A 341 23.80 -9.30 -24.37
CA ASP A 341 23.36 -8.12 -23.60
C ASP A 341 21.91 -8.14 -23.17
N SER A 342 21.17 -9.22 -23.38
CA SER A 342 19.76 -9.26 -22.96
C SER A 342 19.27 -10.66 -22.64
N LEU A 343 19.61 -11.18 -21.46
CA LEU A 343 18.76 -12.14 -20.77
C LEU A 343 17.48 -11.40 -20.35
N LYS A 344 16.48 -11.39 -21.21
CA LYS A 344 15.17 -10.86 -20.86
C LYS A 344 14.58 -11.76 -19.77
N ILE A 345 14.12 -11.17 -18.70
CA ILE A 345 13.44 -11.82 -17.57
C ILE A 345 12.27 -12.70 -18.05
N GLU A 346 11.64 -12.36 -19.19
CA GLU A 346 10.59 -13.14 -19.86
C GLU A 346 11.01 -14.59 -20.23
N ASN A 347 12.29 -14.81 -20.52
CA ASN A 347 12.81 -16.14 -20.87
C ASN A 347 13.14 -16.98 -19.63
N ILE A 348 13.31 -16.35 -18.46
CA ILE A 348 13.56 -17.03 -17.18
C ILE A 348 12.24 -17.41 -16.49
N GLN A 349 11.14 -16.71 -16.79
CA GLN A 349 9.81 -16.98 -16.23
C GLN A 349 9.23 -18.33 -16.68
N THR A 350 9.60 -18.82 -17.86
CA THR A 350 9.25 -20.16 -18.35
C THR A 350 10.06 -21.29 -17.70
N ALA A 351 11.16 -20.96 -17.04
CA ALA A 351 12.11 -21.92 -16.47
C ALA A 351 11.92 -22.20 -14.96
N ILE A 352 10.84 -21.73 -14.34
CA ILE A 352 10.51 -22.05 -12.94
C ILE A 352 10.06 -23.52 -12.88
N GLY A 353 11.00 -24.43 -12.67
CA GLY A 353 10.81 -25.88 -12.67
C GLY A 353 11.76 -26.64 -13.61
N GLU A 354 12.63 -25.94 -14.34
CA GLU A 354 13.60 -26.53 -15.27
C GLU A 354 15.03 -26.38 -14.74
N GLU A 355 15.86 -27.39 -14.97
CA GLU A 355 17.29 -27.37 -14.60
C GLU A 355 18.07 -26.61 -15.69
N VAL A 356 18.79 -25.54 -15.30
CA VAL A 356 19.59 -24.74 -16.23
C VAL A 356 21.02 -25.27 -16.25
N VAL A 357 21.47 -25.85 -17.38
CA VAL A 357 22.83 -26.33 -17.57
C VAL A 357 23.59 -25.32 -18.44
N ILE A 358 24.67 -24.76 -17.90
CA ILE A 358 25.56 -23.85 -18.63
C ILE A 358 26.71 -24.58 -19.24
N THR A 359 26.78 -24.61 -20.55
CA THR A 359 27.90 -25.23 -21.28
C THR A 359 28.78 -24.14 -21.92
N SER A 360 29.82 -23.69 -21.20
CA SER A 360 30.86 -22.81 -21.74
C SER A 360 32.19 -23.06 -21.05
N PRO A 361 33.33 -22.95 -21.75
CA PRO A 361 34.64 -23.28 -21.18
C PRO A 361 35.26 -22.08 -20.45
N GLY A 362 35.57 -22.27 -19.16
CA GLY A 362 36.31 -21.31 -18.31
C GLY A 362 35.80 -21.26 -16.88
N SER A 363 36.58 -21.81 -15.91
CA SER A 363 36.07 -22.12 -14.57
C SER A 363 35.71 -20.90 -13.68
N GLU A 364 36.40 -19.76 -13.80
CA GLU A 364 36.12 -18.58 -12.98
C GLU A 364 34.88 -17.80 -13.47
N ALA A 365 34.71 -17.71 -14.77
CA ALA A 365 33.53 -17.07 -15.36
C ALA A 365 32.24 -17.90 -15.12
N GLN A 366 32.34 -19.23 -15.01
CA GLN A 366 31.21 -20.10 -14.69
C GLN A 366 30.68 -19.87 -13.27
N ASP A 367 31.56 -19.72 -12.28
CA ASP A 367 31.14 -19.46 -10.88
C ASP A 367 30.50 -18.10 -10.68
N GLU A 368 30.98 -17.08 -11.40
CA GLU A 368 30.32 -15.74 -11.36
C GLU A 368 28.96 -15.75 -12.07
N ILE A 369 28.86 -16.47 -13.20
CA ILE A 369 27.58 -16.60 -13.92
C ILE A 369 26.58 -17.40 -13.09
N LEU A 370 26.98 -18.50 -12.44
CA LEU A 370 26.11 -19.26 -11.56
C LEU A 370 25.64 -18.46 -10.34
N LYS A 371 26.52 -17.70 -9.69
CA LYS A 371 26.14 -16.78 -8.62
C LYS A 371 25.20 -15.69 -9.09
N ALA A 372 25.39 -15.16 -10.29
CA ALA A 372 24.52 -14.16 -10.88
C ALA A 372 23.15 -14.77 -11.22
N ILE A 373 23.09 -16.00 -11.72
CA ILE A 373 21.84 -16.72 -12.00
C ILE A 373 21.08 -17.03 -10.72
N ASP A 374 21.76 -17.53 -9.67
CA ASP A 374 21.14 -17.77 -8.36
C ASP A 374 20.58 -16.48 -7.76
N LEU A 375 21.30 -15.37 -7.86
CA LEU A 375 20.84 -14.07 -7.40
C LEU A 375 19.67 -13.55 -8.24
N ILE A 376 19.69 -13.76 -9.56
CA ILE A 376 18.61 -13.40 -10.49
C ILE A 376 17.39 -14.27 -10.23
N GLN A 377 17.54 -15.58 -10.01
CA GLN A 377 16.44 -16.48 -9.68
C GLN A 377 15.79 -16.13 -8.34
N GLU A 378 16.56 -15.88 -7.28
CA GLU A 378 16.03 -15.46 -5.99
C GLU A 378 15.35 -14.08 -6.06
N THR A 379 15.98 -13.14 -6.74
CA THR A 379 15.44 -11.79 -6.93
C THR A 379 14.23 -11.81 -7.86
N GLY A 380 14.29 -12.56 -8.95
CA GLY A 380 13.21 -12.75 -9.91
C GLY A 380 11.99 -13.41 -9.26
N LYS A 381 12.19 -14.48 -8.47
CA LYS A 381 11.10 -15.14 -7.74
C LYS A 381 10.43 -14.22 -6.72
N ARG A 382 11.19 -13.40 -5.97
CA ARG A 382 10.64 -12.42 -5.03
C ARG A 382 9.92 -11.28 -5.75
N THR A 383 10.48 -10.80 -6.86
CA THR A 383 9.89 -9.74 -7.69
C THR A 383 8.63 -10.24 -8.37
N TYR A 384 8.66 -11.43 -8.95
CA TYR A 384 7.52 -12.09 -9.59
C TYR A 384 6.33 -12.27 -8.64
N ILE A 385 6.55 -12.83 -7.43
CA ILE A 385 5.48 -13.00 -6.43
C ILE A 385 4.87 -11.66 -6.04
N LYS A 386 5.67 -10.59 -5.99
CA LYS A 386 5.23 -9.26 -5.62
C LYS A 386 4.50 -8.56 -6.76
N GLU A 387 5.06 -8.57 -7.96
CA GLU A 387 4.45 -7.98 -9.15
C GLU A 387 3.13 -8.65 -9.47
N ARG A 388 3.09 -9.98 -9.39
CA ARG A 388 1.87 -10.75 -9.58
C ARG A 388 0.78 -10.41 -8.55
N GLY A 389 1.15 -10.22 -7.29
CA GLY A 389 0.20 -9.78 -6.26
C GLY A 389 -0.34 -8.36 -6.50
N ILE A 390 0.40 -7.51 -7.22
CA ILE A 390 -0.05 -6.18 -7.65
C ILE A 390 -0.98 -6.30 -8.85
N GLU A 391 -0.63 -7.09 -9.85
CA GLU A 391 -1.46 -7.33 -11.04
C GLU A 391 -2.82 -7.93 -10.67
N ILE A 392 -2.86 -8.96 -9.82
CA ILE A 392 -4.11 -9.55 -9.35
C ILE A 392 -4.99 -8.52 -8.65
N ARG A 393 -4.41 -7.63 -7.82
CA ARG A 393 -5.16 -6.55 -7.16
C ARG A 393 -5.68 -5.53 -8.15
N GLU A 394 -4.92 -5.19 -9.16
CA GLU A 394 -5.32 -4.27 -10.21
C GLU A 394 -6.47 -4.83 -11.05
N TYR A 395 -6.41 -6.09 -11.42
CA TYR A 395 -7.51 -6.76 -12.14
C TYR A 395 -8.78 -6.85 -11.31
N ARG A 396 -8.66 -7.17 -10.03
CA ARG A 396 -9.80 -7.15 -9.10
C ARG A 396 -10.41 -5.76 -8.97
N TYR A 397 -9.59 -4.73 -8.88
CA TYR A 397 -10.05 -3.36 -8.84
C TYR A 397 -10.79 -2.95 -10.13
N GLN A 398 -10.24 -3.28 -11.30
CA GLN A 398 -10.86 -3.02 -12.59
C GLN A 398 -12.21 -3.77 -12.71
N LEU A 399 -12.27 -5.02 -12.30
CA LEU A 399 -13.50 -5.81 -12.31
C LEU A 399 -14.57 -5.19 -11.42
N ARG A 400 -14.22 -4.79 -10.20
CA ARG A 400 -15.14 -4.11 -9.28
C ARG A 400 -15.63 -2.77 -9.81
N ALA A 401 -14.78 -2.01 -10.48
CA ALA A 401 -15.17 -0.76 -11.12
C ALA A 401 -16.21 -0.98 -12.22
N ILE A 402 -16.05 -2.03 -13.05
CA ILE A 402 -17.02 -2.42 -14.06
C ILE A 402 -18.36 -2.78 -13.40
N PHE A 403 -18.36 -3.66 -12.40
CA PHE A 403 -19.58 -4.05 -11.69
C PHE A 403 -20.27 -2.88 -10.98
N ASN A 404 -19.54 -1.96 -10.41
CA ASN A 404 -20.12 -0.76 -9.81
C ASN A 404 -20.74 0.16 -10.86
N LYS A 405 -20.07 0.38 -12.00
CA LYS A 405 -20.62 1.17 -13.11
C LYS A 405 -21.96 0.63 -13.58
N TYR A 406 -22.06 -0.68 -13.84
CA TYR A 406 -23.30 -1.28 -14.31
C TYR A 406 -24.34 -1.47 -13.21
N GLY A 407 -23.92 -1.62 -11.95
CA GLY A 407 -24.81 -1.56 -10.79
C GLY A 407 -25.53 -0.21 -10.68
N THR A 408 -24.82 0.90 -10.90
CA THR A 408 -25.41 2.25 -10.93
C THR A 408 -26.41 2.40 -12.10
N ILE A 409 -26.06 1.92 -13.29
CA ILE A 409 -26.98 1.92 -14.46
C ILE A 409 -28.25 1.12 -14.15
N GLN A 410 -28.11 -0.05 -13.51
CA GLN A 410 -29.24 -0.89 -13.11
C GLN A 410 -30.15 -0.17 -12.10
N GLU A 411 -29.58 0.51 -11.11
CA GLU A 411 -30.34 1.26 -10.11
C GLU A 411 -31.09 2.45 -10.74
N GLU A 412 -30.44 3.19 -11.64
CA GLU A 412 -31.03 4.38 -12.29
C GLU A 412 -32.09 4.02 -13.34
N SER A 413 -31.93 2.94 -14.08
CA SER A 413 -32.82 2.55 -15.17
C SER A 413 -33.88 1.48 -14.81
N GLY A 414 -33.79 0.93 -13.57
CA GLY A 414 -34.67 -0.15 -13.11
C GLY A 414 -34.35 -1.53 -13.69
N GLY A 415 -33.19 -1.70 -14.33
CA GLY A 415 -32.67 -2.94 -14.88
C GLY A 415 -31.66 -2.70 -16.01
N LEU A 416 -30.80 -3.67 -16.27
CA LEU A 416 -29.88 -3.61 -17.42
C LEU A 416 -30.59 -4.10 -18.69
N THR A 417 -30.39 -3.42 -19.81
CA THR A 417 -30.77 -3.91 -21.14
C THR A 417 -29.80 -5.00 -21.59
N ASP A 418 -30.18 -5.79 -22.60
CA ASP A 418 -29.28 -6.82 -23.18
C ASP A 418 -27.99 -6.16 -23.73
N ARG A 419 -28.12 -4.98 -24.32
CA ARG A 419 -26.96 -4.21 -24.79
C ARG A 419 -26.02 -3.79 -23.65
N ASP A 420 -26.55 -3.44 -22.48
CA ASP A 420 -25.72 -3.10 -21.31
C ASP A 420 -24.98 -4.32 -20.78
N ARG A 421 -25.64 -5.51 -20.80
CA ARG A 421 -25.02 -6.78 -20.42
C ARG A 421 -23.90 -7.18 -21.38
N ASP A 422 -24.13 -7.04 -22.69
CA ASP A 422 -23.11 -7.30 -23.71
C ASP A 422 -21.91 -6.35 -23.52
N SER A 423 -22.15 -5.07 -23.30
CA SER A 423 -21.09 -4.09 -23.05
C SER A 423 -20.31 -4.38 -21.77
N LEU A 424 -20.98 -4.84 -20.70
CA LEU A 424 -20.32 -5.27 -19.47
C LEU A 424 -19.41 -6.48 -19.73
N LEU A 425 -19.92 -7.49 -20.45
CA LEU A 425 -19.13 -8.67 -20.81
C LEU A 425 -17.90 -8.29 -21.64
N ASP A 426 -18.04 -7.41 -22.61
CA ASP A 426 -16.92 -6.93 -23.42
C ASP A 426 -15.83 -6.26 -22.54
N GLU A 427 -16.23 -5.41 -21.60
CA GLU A 427 -15.28 -4.77 -20.66
C GLU A 427 -14.59 -5.80 -19.75
N VAL A 428 -15.32 -6.81 -19.27
CA VAL A 428 -14.76 -7.90 -18.44
C VAL A 428 -13.78 -8.74 -19.27
N VAL A 429 -14.12 -9.06 -20.52
CA VAL A 429 -13.24 -9.80 -21.43
C VAL A 429 -11.93 -9.06 -21.67
N ILE A 430 -11.99 -7.75 -21.92
CA ILE A 430 -10.77 -6.91 -22.10
C ILE A 430 -9.85 -7.01 -20.89
N VAL A 431 -10.39 -7.03 -19.67
CA VAL A 431 -9.59 -7.21 -18.45
C VAL A 431 -9.03 -8.63 -18.37
N SER A 432 -9.85 -9.65 -18.68
CA SER A 432 -9.46 -11.06 -18.59
C SER A 432 -8.38 -11.48 -19.60
N THR A 433 -8.34 -10.84 -20.78
CA THR A 433 -7.30 -11.13 -21.81
C THR A 433 -5.88 -10.79 -21.38
N LYS A 434 -5.74 -9.95 -20.35
CA LYS A 434 -4.45 -9.57 -19.78
C LYS A 434 -3.97 -10.53 -18.68
N LEU A 435 -4.81 -11.48 -18.27
CA LEU A 435 -4.51 -12.41 -17.20
C LEU A 435 -3.65 -13.58 -17.66
N GLN A 436 -2.75 -14.00 -16.79
CA GLN A 436 -2.07 -15.29 -16.95
C GLN A 436 -3.06 -16.45 -16.71
N PRO A 437 -2.89 -17.61 -17.35
CA PRO A 437 -3.84 -18.73 -17.21
C PRO A 437 -4.13 -19.13 -15.76
N ILE A 438 -3.13 -19.08 -14.90
CA ILE A 438 -3.27 -19.43 -13.47
C ILE A 438 -4.08 -18.40 -12.65
N ASP A 439 -4.26 -17.20 -13.16
CA ASP A 439 -5.03 -16.15 -12.47
C ASP A 439 -6.50 -16.14 -12.86
N LYS A 440 -6.86 -16.88 -13.92
CA LYS A 440 -8.23 -16.95 -14.42
C LYS A 440 -9.20 -17.53 -13.38
N ASP A 441 -8.81 -18.54 -12.63
CA ASP A 441 -9.62 -19.13 -11.56
C ASP A 441 -9.90 -18.13 -10.43
N ILE A 442 -8.92 -17.27 -10.09
CA ILE A 442 -9.08 -16.23 -9.06
C ILE A 442 -10.01 -15.13 -9.56
N PHE A 443 -9.87 -14.76 -10.83
CA PHE A 443 -10.69 -13.76 -11.47
C PHE A 443 -12.15 -14.23 -11.62
N LEU A 444 -12.36 -15.49 -12.02
CA LEU A 444 -13.68 -16.10 -12.13
C LEU A 444 -14.39 -16.15 -10.77
N LYS A 445 -13.69 -16.51 -9.69
CA LYS A 445 -14.25 -16.46 -8.33
C LYS A 445 -14.71 -15.07 -7.94
N GLU A 446 -13.89 -14.05 -8.17
CA GLU A 446 -14.27 -12.66 -7.89
C GLU A 446 -15.47 -12.21 -8.71
N PHE A 447 -15.54 -12.62 -9.99
CA PHE A 447 -16.67 -12.34 -10.85
C PHE A 447 -17.97 -12.96 -10.30
N ILE A 448 -17.94 -14.23 -9.91
CA ILE A 448 -19.10 -14.95 -9.34
C ILE A 448 -19.55 -14.28 -8.03
N GLU A 449 -18.61 -13.90 -7.16
CA GLU A 449 -18.92 -13.19 -5.92
C GLU A 449 -19.58 -11.82 -6.18
N LEU A 450 -19.07 -11.06 -7.14
CA LEU A 450 -19.64 -9.75 -7.51
C LEU A 450 -21.02 -9.91 -8.16
N GLU A 451 -21.23 -10.90 -9.03
CA GLU A 451 -22.53 -11.18 -9.63
C GLU A 451 -23.56 -11.58 -8.57
N ALA A 452 -23.17 -12.42 -7.59
CA ALA A 452 -24.03 -12.78 -6.47
C ALA A 452 -24.45 -11.58 -5.61
N ILE A 453 -23.57 -10.57 -5.48
CA ILE A 453 -23.83 -9.35 -4.70
C ILE A 453 -24.66 -8.34 -5.50
N LYS A 454 -24.34 -8.14 -6.78
CA LYS A 454 -24.93 -7.08 -7.62
C LYS A 454 -26.16 -7.54 -8.41
N GLY A 455 -26.24 -8.83 -8.76
CA GLY A 455 -27.37 -9.42 -9.45
C GLY A 455 -27.64 -8.80 -10.83
N LEU A 456 -26.57 -8.60 -11.64
CA LEU A 456 -26.67 -7.92 -12.94
C LEU A 456 -27.23 -8.82 -14.05
N GLY A 457 -27.49 -10.11 -13.75
CA GLY A 457 -28.08 -11.10 -14.66
C GLY A 457 -27.09 -11.61 -15.70
N ILE A 458 -25.82 -11.78 -15.32
CA ILE A 458 -24.77 -12.29 -16.21
C ILE A 458 -24.42 -13.71 -15.80
N SER A 459 -24.52 -14.66 -16.75
CA SER A 459 -24.26 -16.07 -16.47
C SER A 459 -22.75 -16.39 -16.49
N GLU A 460 -22.35 -17.32 -15.62
CA GLU A 460 -21.01 -17.90 -15.62
C GLU A 460 -20.63 -18.55 -16.96
N GLU A 461 -21.62 -19.15 -17.64
CA GLU A 461 -21.44 -19.75 -18.96
C GLU A 461 -21.06 -18.74 -20.04
N SER A 462 -21.60 -17.52 -19.96
CA SER A 462 -21.25 -16.43 -20.89
C SER A 462 -19.80 -16.00 -20.76
N LEU A 463 -19.21 -16.14 -19.55
CA LEU A 463 -17.82 -15.82 -19.29
C LEU A 463 -16.88 -16.96 -19.66
N SER A 464 -17.23 -18.20 -19.39
CA SER A 464 -16.39 -19.39 -19.66
C SER A 464 -16.13 -19.63 -21.14
N ILE A 465 -17.02 -19.16 -22.03
CA ILE A 465 -16.84 -19.23 -23.47
C ILE A 465 -15.80 -18.19 -23.98
N THR A 466 -15.53 -17.16 -23.21
CA THR A 466 -14.76 -15.99 -23.66
C THR A 466 -13.40 -15.83 -22.94
N VAL A 467 -13.16 -16.56 -21.86
CA VAL A 467 -11.92 -16.55 -21.05
C VAL A 467 -11.14 -17.86 -21.24
#